data_fdfc3eca1bf12db895c76b6594745596
#
_entry.id   fdfc3eca1bf12db895c76b6594745596
#
_cell.length_a   1.000
_cell.length_b   1.000
_cell.length_c   1.000
_cell.angle_alpha   90.00
_cell.angle_beta   90.00
_cell.angle_gamma   90.00
#
_symmetry.space_group_name_H-M   'P 1'
#
loop_
_entity.id
_entity.type
_entity.pdbx_description
1 polymer ?
#
loop_
_entity_poly.entity_id
_entity_poly.type
_entity_poly.pdbx_seq_one_letter_code
_entity_poly.pdbx_strand_id
1 'polypeptide(L)'
;MNHEIESRVTSFLGLCLRAGRLTTGQEACVELIRRGGAALALVDGGASANTLKRLSDACRSHDTPLYALSPGALGHSIGKPSRMTVAVAPDGMADRLQEMLRDQPRL
;
A
#
# COMPACT_ATOMS: atom_id res chain seq x y z
N MET A 1 6.99 9.48 -6.73
CA MET A 1 6.23 10.32 -5.77
C MET A 1 7.19 11.31 -5.13
N ASN A 2 6.82 12.58 -5.05
CA ASN A 2 7.73 13.52 -4.42
C ASN A 2 7.75 13.33 -2.90
N HIS A 3 8.78 13.89 -2.26
CA HIS A 3 9.01 13.69 -0.82
C HIS A 3 7.84 14.21 0.04
N GLU A 4 7.25 15.32 -0.31
CA GLU A 4 6.15 15.90 0.46
C GLU A 4 4.91 15.01 0.43
N ILE A 5 4.54 14.52 -0.74
CA ILE A 5 3.39 13.63 -0.88
C ILE A 5 3.66 12.31 -0.17
N GLU A 6 4.86 11.76 -0.33
CA GLU A 6 5.24 10.52 0.34
C GLU A 6 5.18 10.67 1.86
N SER A 7 5.65 11.79 2.38
CA SER A 7 5.61 12.07 3.82
C SER A 7 4.17 12.10 4.34
N ARG A 8 3.25 12.70 3.61
CA ARG A 8 1.83 12.71 3.98
C ARG A 8 1.24 11.30 3.96
N VAL A 9 1.54 10.55 2.92
CA VAL A 9 1.05 9.18 2.76
C VAL A 9 1.55 8.30 3.90
N THR A 10 2.85 8.33 4.17
CA THR A 10 3.43 7.48 5.22
C THR A 10 2.92 7.84 6.61
N SER A 11 2.75 9.14 6.90
CA SER A 11 2.16 9.57 8.16
C SER A 11 0.74 9.04 8.31
N PHE A 12 -0.04 9.09 7.24
CA PHE A 12 -1.41 8.61 7.26
C PHE A 12 -1.48 7.08 7.38
N LEU A 13 -0.53 6.35 6.79
CA LEU A 13 -0.45 4.90 6.95
C LEU A 13 -0.28 4.50 8.42
N GLY A 14 0.51 5.26 9.17
CA GLY A 14 0.65 5.05 10.61
C GLY A 14 -0.68 5.19 11.33
N LEU A 15 -1.50 6.17 10.94
CA LEU A 15 -2.85 6.34 11.48
C LEU A 15 -3.75 5.16 11.10
N CYS A 16 -3.69 4.71 9.86
CA CYS A 16 -4.47 3.56 9.40
C CYS A 16 -4.14 2.31 10.21
N LEU A 17 -2.87 2.09 10.50
CA LEU A 17 -2.44 0.95 11.31
C LEU A 17 -3.04 1.03 12.72
N ARG A 18 -2.92 2.19 13.37
CA ARG A 18 -3.46 2.39 14.72
C ARG A 18 -4.97 2.24 14.77
N ALA A 19 -5.65 2.58 13.70
CA ALA A 19 -7.11 2.44 13.60
C ALA A 19 -7.54 1.02 13.25
N GLY A 20 -6.60 0.09 13.03
CA GLY A 20 -6.92 -1.28 12.65
C GLY A 20 -7.44 -1.41 11.22
N ARG A 21 -7.10 -0.46 10.34
CA ARG A 21 -7.61 -0.40 8.97
C ARG A 21 -6.58 -0.81 7.91
N LEU A 22 -5.43 -1.31 8.34
CA LEU A 22 -4.33 -1.63 7.44
C LEU A 22 -4.06 -3.13 7.48
N THR A 23 -4.04 -3.76 6.30
CA THR A 23 -3.56 -5.12 6.15
C THR A 23 -2.10 -5.06 5.73
N THR A 24 -1.24 -5.79 6.41
CA THR A 24 0.21 -5.79 6.16
C THR A 24 0.71 -7.18 5.84
N GLY A 25 1.77 -7.26 5.04
CA GLY A 25 2.41 -8.51 4.66
C GLY A 25 1.89 -9.04 3.33
N GLN A 26 2.78 -9.70 2.59
CA GLN A 26 2.50 -10.10 1.21
C GLN A 26 1.29 -11.02 1.08
N GLU A 27 1.26 -12.11 1.83
CA GLU A 27 0.20 -13.10 1.68
C GLU A 27 -1.18 -12.53 2.05
N ALA A 28 -1.25 -11.79 3.16
CA ALA A 28 -2.49 -11.19 3.60
C ALA A 28 -3.00 -10.16 2.60
N CYS A 29 -2.09 -9.34 2.04
CA CYS A 29 -2.45 -8.34 1.05
C CYS A 29 -2.94 -8.98 -0.25
N VAL A 30 -2.24 -9.99 -0.75
CA VAL A 30 -2.63 -10.71 -1.96
C VAL A 30 -4.02 -11.34 -1.78
N GLU A 31 -4.25 -11.97 -0.64
CA GLU A 31 -5.55 -12.56 -0.35
C GLU A 31 -6.67 -11.52 -0.32
N LEU A 32 -6.44 -10.39 0.34
CA LEU A 32 -7.42 -9.31 0.40
C LEU A 32 -7.75 -8.79 -1.00
N ILE A 33 -6.72 -8.57 -1.83
CA ILE A 33 -6.89 -8.10 -3.21
C ILE A 33 -7.69 -9.11 -4.02
N ARG A 34 -7.34 -10.40 -3.93
CA ARG A 34 -7.98 -11.46 -4.71
C ARG A 34 -9.45 -11.63 -4.40
N ARG A 35 -9.87 -11.38 -3.19
CA ARG A 35 -11.29 -11.46 -2.83
C ARG A 35 -12.06 -10.15 -3.05
N GLY A 36 -11.40 -9.17 -3.70
CA GLY A 36 -12.04 -7.89 -4.02
C GLY A 36 -12.19 -6.96 -2.83
N GLY A 37 -11.43 -7.21 -1.75
CA GLY A 37 -11.56 -6.46 -0.52
C GLY A 37 -10.61 -5.29 -0.35
N ALA A 38 -9.77 -4.98 -1.35
CA ALA A 38 -8.81 -3.88 -1.26
C ALA A 38 -9.21 -2.72 -2.16
N ALA A 39 -9.23 -1.52 -1.62
CA ALA A 39 -9.42 -0.29 -2.40
C ALA A 39 -8.12 0.14 -3.09
N LEU A 40 -6.99 -0.09 -2.45
CA LEU A 40 -5.66 0.20 -2.99
C LEU A 40 -4.60 -0.60 -2.22
N ALA A 41 -3.41 -0.66 -2.81
CA ALA A 41 -2.26 -1.29 -2.18
C ALA A 41 -1.02 -0.44 -2.40
N LEU A 42 -0.05 -0.57 -1.50
CA LEU A 42 1.24 0.10 -1.61
C LEU A 42 2.35 -0.92 -1.38
N VAL A 43 3.45 -0.74 -2.11
CA VAL A 43 4.62 -1.61 -2.01
C VAL A 43 5.85 -0.77 -1.75
N ASP A 44 6.75 -1.28 -0.90
CA ASP A 44 8.03 -0.63 -0.69
C ASP A 44 8.93 -0.78 -1.92
N GLY A 45 9.64 0.28 -2.27
CA GLY A 45 10.56 0.25 -3.42
C GLY A 45 11.72 -0.72 -3.25
N GLY A 46 12.00 -1.15 -2.02
CA GLY A 46 13.00 -2.17 -1.74
C GLY A 46 12.50 -3.60 -1.79
N ALA A 47 11.23 -3.82 -2.17
CA ALA A 47 10.68 -5.16 -2.24
C ALA A 47 11.38 -6.00 -3.32
N SER A 48 11.46 -7.32 -3.09
CA SER A 48 12.05 -8.23 -4.06
C SER A 48 11.22 -8.26 -5.36
N ALA A 49 11.88 -8.67 -6.45
CA ALA A 49 11.19 -8.82 -7.74
C ALA A 49 10.01 -9.80 -7.63
N ASN A 50 10.15 -10.86 -6.85
CA ASN A 50 9.09 -11.84 -6.65
C ASN A 50 7.90 -11.25 -5.90
N THR A 51 8.14 -10.50 -4.83
CA THR A 51 7.09 -9.81 -4.07
C THR A 51 6.35 -8.81 -4.96
N LEU A 52 7.11 -8.00 -5.70
CA LEU A 52 6.53 -7.00 -6.60
C LEU A 52 5.66 -7.67 -7.68
N LYS A 53 6.15 -8.75 -8.28
CA LYS A 53 5.41 -9.47 -9.31
C LYS A 53 4.10 -10.03 -8.78
N ARG A 54 4.13 -10.70 -7.63
CA ARG A 54 2.92 -11.28 -7.03
C ARG A 54 1.88 -10.22 -6.72
N LEU A 55 2.32 -9.11 -6.14
CA LEU A 55 1.42 -8.03 -5.79
C LEU A 55 0.86 -7.33 -7.03
N SER A 56 1.72 -7.06 -8.02
CA SER A 56 1.31 -6.44 -9.29
C SER A 56 0.30 -7.31 -10.04
N ASP A 57 0.54 -8.62 -10.11
CA ASP A 57 -0.36 -9.55 -10.80
C ASP A 57 -1.74 -9.57 -10.12
N ALA A 58 -1.78 -9.63 -8.80
CA ALA A 58 -3.04 -9.61 -8.05
C ALA A 58 -3.80 -8.29 -8.26
N CYS A 59 -3.10 -7.18 -8.16
CA CYS A 59 -3.70 -5.85 -8.35
C CYS A 59 -4.25 -5.67 -9.76
N ARG A 60 -3.48 -6.10 -10.76
CA ARG A 60 -3.90 -5.99 -12.15
C ARG A 60 -5.13 -6.84 -12.45
N SER A 61 -5.17 -8.07 -11.92
CA SER A 61 -6.31 -8.98 -12.12
C SER A 61 -7.60 -8.45 -11.49
N HIS A 62 -7.50 -7.63 -10.46
CA HIS A 62 -8.66 -7.13 -9.72
C HIS A 62 -8.86 -5.63 -9.85
N ASP A 63 -8.15 -5.00 -10.78
CA ASP A 63 -8.20 -3.56 -11.03
C ASP A 63 -8.00 -2.73 -9.76
N THR A 64 -7.08 -3.16 -8.92
CA THR A 64 -6.73 -2.49 -7.68
C THR A 64 -5.52 -1.57 -7.91
N PRO A 65 -5.60 -0.28 -7.58
CA PRO A 65 -4.46 0.62 -7.72
C PRO A 65 -3.29 0.19 -6.83
N LEU A 66 -2.08 0.23 -7.39
CA LEU A 66 -0.85 -0.10 -6.68
C LEU A 66 0.13 1.04 -6.84
N TYR A 67 0.73 1.48 -5.73
CA TYR A 67 1.70 2.58 -5.71
C TYR A 67 2.98 2.12 -5.01
N ALA A 68 4.11 2.67 -5.44
CA ALA A 68 5.40 2.38 -4.80
C ALA A 68 5.83 3.54 -3.91
N LEU A 69 6.36 3.20 -2.74
CA LEU A 69 7.03 4.15 -1.85
C LEU A 69 8.54 3.98 -1.97
N SER A 70 9.30 4.98 -1.54
CA SER A 70 10.76 4.89 -1.52
C SER A 70 11.22 3.73 -0.64
N PRO A 71 12.38 3.10 -0.96
CA PRO A 71 12.89 1.99 -0.16
C PRO A 71 12.97 2.32 1.33
N GLY A 72 12.39 1.47 2.16
CA GLY A 72 12.39 1.61 3.61
C GLY A 72 11.26 2.48 4.18
N ALA A 73 10.60 3.28 3.35
CA ALA A 73 9.59 4.22 3.82
C ALA A 73 8.36 3.52 4.42
N LEU A 74 7.93 2.43 3.80
CA LEU A 74 6.73 1.73 4.23
C LEU A 74 6.92 1.10 5.61
N GLY A 75 7.97 0.30 5.79
CA GLY A 75 8.24 -0.35 7.06
C GLY A 75 8.46 0.64 8.19
N HIS A 76 9.16 1.74 7.89
CA HIS A 76 9.38 2.81 8.86
C HIS A 76 8.05 3.43 9.31
N SER A 77 7.14 3.69 8.37
CA SER A 77 5.87 4.37 8.67
C SER A 77 4.97 3.56 9.59
N ILE A 78 5.03 2.23 9.49
CA ILE A 78 4.18 1.35 10.30
C ILE A 78 4.94 0.67 11.45
N GLY A 79 6.22 1.01 11.65
CA GLY A 79 7.04 0.43 12.71
C GLY A 79 7.36 -1.05 12.53
N LYS A 80 7.31 -1.55 11.30
CA LYS A 80 7.58 -2.95 10.97
C LYS A 80 8.55 -3.03 9.78
N PRO A 81 9.87 -2.90 10.03
CA PRO A 81 10.85 -2.77 8.95
C PRO A 81 10.86 -3.90 7.93
N SER A 82 10.43 -5.10 8.31
CA SER A 82 10.39 -6.24 7.40
C SER A 82 9.17 -6.25 6.48
N ARG A 83 8.18 -5.38 6.71
CA ARG A 83 6.97 -5.36 5.89
C ARG A 83 7.21 -4.54 4.63
N MET A 84 6.88 -5.13 3.49
CA MET A 84 7.08 -4.52 2.17
C MET A 84 5.76 -4.21 1.46
N THR A 85 4.63 -4.66 2.00
CA THR A 85 3.32 -4.50 1.35
C THR A 85 2.25 -4.13 2.35
N VAL A 86 1.36 -3.23 1.95
CA VAL A 86 0.15 -2.91 2.70
C VAL A 86 -1.02 -2.80 1.74
N ALA A 87 -2.21 -3.07 2.23
CA ALA A 87 -3.45 -2.90 1.49
C ALA A 87 -4.53 -2.35 2.42
N VAL A 88 -5.46 -1.61 1.85
CA VAL A 88 -6.52 -0.92 2.59
C VAL A 88 -7.87 -1.32 2.02
N ALA A 89 -8.78 -1.75 2.88
CA ALA A 89 -10.16 -2.02 2.49
C ALA A 89 -10.90 -0.72 2.17
N PRO A 90 -11.95 -0.77 1.34
CA PRO A 90 -12.74 0.44 1.03
C PRO A 90 -13.39 1.03 2.28
N ASP A 91 -12.98 2.24 2.64
CA ASP A 91 -13.54 3.01 3.75
C ASP A 91 -13.10 4.47 3.62
N GLY A 92 -13.44 5.29 4.60
CA GLY A 92 -13.07 6.70 4.60
C GLY A 92 -11.55 6.94 4.62
N MET A 93 -10.78 6.04 5.24
CA MET A 93 -9.31 6.16 5.24
C MET A 93 -8.74 5.83 3.87
N ALA A 94 -9.29 4.81 3.20
CA ALA A 94 -8.89 4.49 1.83
C ALA A 94 -9.21 5.64 0.88
N ASP A 95 -10.37 6.27 1.02
CA ASP A 95 -10.76 7.42 0.22
C ASP A 95 -9.76 8.56 0.38
N ARG A 96 -9.32 8.80 1.62
CA ARG A 96 -8.34 9.84 1.92
C ARG A 96 -7.00 9.55 1.29
N LEU A 97 -6.53 8.30 1.35
CA LEU A 97 -5.29 7.88 0.69
C LEU A 97 -5.38 8.04 -0.82
N GLN A 98 -6.50 7.66 -1.42
CA GLN A 98 -6.70 7.80 -2.86
C GLN A 98 -6.66 9.27 -3.28
N GLU A 99 -7.21 10.14 -2.47
CA GLU A 99 -7.15 11.58 -2.71
C GLU A 99 -5.71 12.10 -2.70
N MET A 100 -4.91 11.67 -1.71
CA MET A 100 -3.49 12.04 -1.62
C MET A 100 -2.70 11.53 -2.82
N LEU A 101 -3.08 10.38 -3.39
CA LEU A 101 -2.35 9.69 -4.45
C LEU A 101 -2.93 9.95 -5.85
N ARG A 102 -3.96 10.78 -5.96
CA ARG A 102 -4.72 10.95 -7.20
C ARG A 102 -3.87 11.22 -8.44
N ASP A 103 -2.86 12.07 -8.31
CA ASP A 103 -2.01 12.46 -9.42
C ASP A 103 -0.70 11.67 -9.51
N GLN A 104 -0.57 10.63 -8.70
CA GLN A 104 0.65 9.83 -8.67
C GLN A 104 0.57 8.65 -9.64
N PRO A 105 1.69 8.26 -10.28
CA PRO A 105 1.68 7.12 -11.19
C PRO A 105 1.45 5.82 -10.45
N ARG A 106 0.62 4.97 -11.03
CA ARG A 106 0.41 3.60 -10.55
C ARG A 106 1.45 2.67 -11.13
N LEU A 107 1.73 1.61 -10.44
CA LEU A 107 2.57 0.53 -10.96
C LEU A 107 1.82 -0.36 -11.96
#